data_c51adb405cfb84f69c1ad5be01ee4e8f
#
_entry.id   c51adb405cfb84f69c1ad5be01ee4e8f
#
_cell.length_a   1.000
_cell.length_b   1.000
_cell.length_c   1.000
_cell.angle_alpha   90.00
_cell.angle_beta   90.00
_cell.angle_gamma   90.00
#
_symmetry.space_group_name_H-M   'P 1'
#
loop_
_entity.id
_entity.type
_entity.pdbx_description
1 polymer ?
#
loop_
_entity_poly.entity_id
_entity_poly.type
_entity_poly.pdbx_seq_one_letter_code
_entity_poly.pdbx_strand_id
1 'polypeptide(L)'
;MITRRHSLFCGAPAVLFGFIRPGHAQELRVLESAPQANAVIDGRSSAFYVRFSRPVDHQDSRLAIKRDGRIIEVLHPRLESAPEVLFARAPTLAPGRYSLHWLVGGSPQADGEIPFTVGSGS
;
A
#
# COMPACT_ATOMS: atom_id res chain seq x y z
N MET A 1 45.78 -15.97 26.87
CA MET A 1 45.27 -15.64 26.76
C MET A 1 44.58 -15.20 26.07
N ILE A 2 44.86 -15.29 26.18
CA ILE A 2 44.20 -14.74 25.76
C ILE A 2 43.39 -14.64 24.88
N THR A 3 43.47 -14.81 24.84
CA THR A 3 42.74 -14.65 24.14
C THR A 3 41.67 -14.61 23.65
N ARG A 4 41.72 -14.62 23.89
CA ARG A 4 40.73 -14.54 23.58
C ARG A 4 39.78 -14.01 23.06
N ARG A 5 40.11 -13.84 23.13
CA ARG A 5 39.29 -13.26 22.86
C ARG A 5 38.58 -12.93 21.98
N HIS A 6 39.00 -13.00 21.96
CA HIS A 6 38.49 -12.62 21.13
C HIS A 6 37.48 -12.59 20.49
N SER A 7 37.60 -12.69 20.66
CA SER A 7 36.88 -12.57 20.06
C SER A 7 35.88 -12.36 19.58
N LEU A 8 36.04 -12.30 19.77
CA LEU A 8 35.25 -12.03 19.34
C LEU A 8 34.48 -11.67 18.82
N PHE A 9 34.83 -11.55 18.88
CA PHE A 9 34.32 -11.12 18.25
C PHE A 9 33.57 -10.91 17.67
N CYS A 10 33.91 -11.02 17.66
CA CYS A 10 33.46 -10.73 17.03
C CYS A 10 32.62 -10.59 16.48
N GLY A 11 32.61 -10.61 16.52
CA GLY A 11 32.11 -10.40 15.98
C GLY A 11 31.23 -10.16 15.50
N ALA A 12 31.24 -10.04 15.62
CA ALA A 12 30.61 -9.69 15.14
C ALA A 12 29.78 -9.32 14.63
N PRO A 13 30.11 -9.30 14.78
CA PRO A 13 29.35 -8.74 14.26
C PRO A 13 28.66 -8.55 13.43
N ALA A 14 28.85 -8.56 13.31
CA ALA A 14 28.47 -8.33 12.48
C ALA A 14 27.69 -8.35 11.86
N VAL A 15 27.55 -8.45 11.96
CA VAL A 15 26.98 -8.37 11.33
C VAL A 15 26.05 -8.25 10.87
N LEU A 16 26.03 -8.13 10.93
CA LEU A 16 25.34 -7.89 10.51
C LEU A 16 24.58 -7.48 10.07
N PHE A 17 24.93 -7.39 10.08
CA PHE A 17 24.41 -6.68 9.62
C PHE A 17 23.67 -6.54 8.96
N GLY A 18 23.49 -6.64 8.78
CA GLY A 18 22.95 -6.52 8.06
C GLY A 18 22.54 -6.23 7.47
N PHE A 19 22.64 -6.21 7.35
CA PHE A 19 22.31 -5.83 6.72
C PHE A 19 21.76 -5.40 6.04
N ILE A 20 22.11 -4.98 6.20
CA ILE A 20 21.44 -4.43 5.63
C ILE A 20 20.82 -4.47 4.52
N ARG A 21 20.08 -4.23 4.32
CA ARG A 21 19.45 -4.64 3.31
C ARG A 21 19.14 -3.61 2.41
N PRO A 22 19.87 -3.40 1.38
CA PRO A 22 19.63 -2.38 0.38
C PRO A 22 18.26 -2.49 -0.24
N GLY A 23 17.76 -3.69 -0.38
CA GLY A 23 16.45 -3.87 -0.98
C GLY A 23 15.34 -3.17 -0.24
N HIS A 24 15.50 -3.00 1.05
CA HIS A 24 14.45 -2.37 1.84
C HIS A 24 14.28 -0.89 1.52
N ALA A 25 15.33 -0.23 1.11
CA ALA A 25 15.23 1.18 0.81
C ALA A 25 14.33 1.44 -0.39
N GLN A 26 14.14 0.44 -1.23
CA GLN A 26 13.31 0.59 -2.42
C GLN A 26 11.92 -0.01 -2.26
N GLU A 27 11.62 -0.47 -1.09
CA GLU A 27 10.34 -1.09 -0.86
C GLU A 27 9.22 -0.07 -0.99
N LEU A 28 8.16 -0.44 -1.68
CA LEU A 28 7.03 0.45 -1.88
C LEU A 28 6.21 0.55 -0.62
N ARG A 29 5.86 1.76 -0.22
CA ARG A 29 5.03 1.98 0.94
C ARG A 29 3.92 2.94 0.62
N VAL A 30 2.78 2.77 1.30
CA VAL A 30 1.68 3.71 1.21
C VAL A 30 1.94 4.83 2.22
N LEU A 31 1.98 6.05 1.72
CA LEU A 31 2.19 7.23 2.58
C LEU A 31 0.88 7.86 3.00
N GLU A 32 -0.13 7.78 2.14
CA GLU A 32 -1.38 8.48 2.37
C GLU A 32 -2.45 7.82 1.51
N SER A 33 -3.69 7.83 1.97
CA SER A 33 -4.78 7.30 1.17
C SER A 33 -6.10 7.95 1.55
N ALA A 34 -7.04 7.89 0.63
CA ALA A 34 -8.43 8.22 0.88
C ALA A 34 -9.28 7.14 0.24
N PRO A 35 -10.03 6.37 1.00
CA PRO A 35 -10.18 6.52 2.46
C PRO A 35 -8.93 6.05 3.20
N GLN A 36 -8.75 6.58 4.40
CA GLN A 36 -7.69 6.12 5.27
C GLN A 36 -8.06 4.78 5.88
N ALA A 37 -7.06 4.07 6.38
CA ALA A 37 -7.31 2.77 7.01
C ALA A 37 -8.27 2.94 8.18
N ASN A 38 -9.29 2.10 8.19
CA ASN A 38 -10.33 2.07 9.22
C ASN A 38 -11.21 3.31 9.27
N ALA A 39 -11.22 4.11 8.21
CA ALA A 39 -12.08 5.28 8.15
C ALA A 39 -13.52 4.88 7.94
N VAL A 40 -14.42 5.74 8.35
CA VAL A 40 -15.85 5.60 8.08
C VAL A 40 -16.22 6.72 7.13
N ILE A 41 -16.75 6.37 5.97
CA ILE A 41 -17.13 7.35 4.95
C ILE A 41 -18.62 7.18 4.63
N ASP A 42 -19.17 8.15 3.86
CA ASP A 42 -20.58 8.09 3.55
C ASP A 42 -20.77 7.40 2.22
N GLY A 43 -20.82 6.76 1.60
CA GLY A 43 -21.00 5.95 0.40
C GLY A 43 -21.23 6.71 -0.90
N ARG A 44 -21.18 8.00 -0.89
CA ARG A 44 -21.37 8.75 -2.13
C ARG A 44 -20.18 8.54 -3.05
N SER A 45 -20.46 8.66 -4.34
CA SER A 45 -19.36 8.59 -5.31
C SER A 45 -18.32 9.65 -4.96
N SER A 46 -17.08 9.25 -4.87
CA SER A 46 -16.03 10.16 -4.46
C SER A 46 -14.70 9.71 -5.05
N ALA A 47 -13.69 10.53 -4.83
CA ALA A 47 -12.36 10.23 -5.33
C ALA A 47 -11.63 9.40 -4.29
N PHE A 48 -11.11 8.27 -4.73
CA PHE A 48 -10.24 7.44 -3.90
C PHE A 48 -8.83 7.58 -4.43
N TYR A 49 -7.86 7.57 -3.53
CA TYR A 49 -6.47 7.63 -3.98
C TYR A 49 -5.54 6.93 -3.00
N VAL A 50 -4.39 6.54 -3.51
CA VAL A 50 -3.32 5.99 -2.69
C VAL A 50 -2.04 6.65 -3.15
N ARG A 51 -1.31 7.23 -2.20
CA ARG A 51 -0.03 7.85 -2.49
C ARG A 51 1.08 6.98 -1.97
N PHE A 52 2.06 6.74 -2.82
CA PHE A 52 3.12 5.81 -2.53
C PHE A 52 4.44 6.51 -2.27
N SER A 53 5.41 5.77 -1.78
CA SER A 53 6.72 6.30 -1.44
C SER A 53 7.61 6.53 -2.67
N ARG A 54 7.16 6.10 -3.85
CA ARG A 54 7.88 6.32 -5.10
C ARG A 54 6.91 6.29 -6.26
N PRO A 55 7.32 6.76 -7.43
CA PRO A 55 6.43 6.73 -8.60
C PRO A 55 6.00 5.31 -8.95
N VAL A 56 4.80 5.19 -9.51
CA VAL A 56 4.21 3.91 -9.90
C VAL A 56 3.76 4.00 -11.36
N ASP A 57 3.64 2.83 -11.98
CA ASP A 57 3.22 2.74 -13.37
C ASP A 57 1.69 2.77 -13.41
N HIS A 58 1.13 3.89 -13.85
CA HIS A 58 -0.31 4.08 -13.84
C HIS A 58 -1.03 3.16 -14.82
N GLN A 59 -0.37 2.72 -15.86
CA GLN A 59 -1.02 1.85 -16.83
C GLN A 59 -1.08 0.41 -16.36
N ASP A 60 -0.13 0.02 -15.53
CA ASP A 60 -0.01 -1.36 -15.09
C ASP A 60 -0.44 -1.52 -13.64
N SER A 61 -1.07 -0.51 -13.08
CA SER A 61 -1.48 -0.52 -11.68
C SER A 61 -2.99 -0.39 -11.59
N ARG A 62 -3.55 -0.83 -10.46
CA ARG A 62 -5.00 -0.86 -10.31
C ARG A 62 -5.43 -0.54 -8.91
N LEU A 63 -6.65 -0.03 -8.83
CA LEU A 63 -7.38 0.07 -7.58
C LEU A 63 -8.65 -0.77 -7.72
N ALA A 64 -9.04 -1.43 -6.66
CA ALA A 64 -10.26 -2.21 -6.67
C ALA A 64 -10.90 -2.15 -5.31
N ILE A 65 -12.22 -2.30 -5.29
CA ILE A 65 -12.95 -2.35 -4.02
C ILE A 65 -13.30 -3.79 -3.76
N LYS A 66 -12.97 -4.25 -2.55
CA LYS A 66 -13.27 -5.62 -2.14
C LYS A 66 -14.26 -5.63 -1.00
N ARG A 67 -15.08 -6.64 -0.97
CA ARG A 67 -16.01 -6.89 0.10
C ARG A 67 -16.05 -8.39 0.36
N ASP A 68 -15.89 -8.78 1.61
CA ASP A 68 -15.88 -10.20 1.99
C ASP A 68 -14.86 -11.00 1.19
N GLY A 69 -13.69 -10.40 0.97
CA GLY A 69 -12.60 -11.07 0.28
C GLY A 69 -12.73 -11.12 -1.23
N ARG A 70 -13.76 -10.52 -1.80
CA ARG A 70 -13.97 -10.55 -3.24
C ARG A 70 -13.92 -9.15 -3.83
N ILE A 71 -13.37 -9.05 -5.02
CA ILE A 71 -13.39 -7.80 -5.77
C ILE A 71 -14.80 -7.59 -6.29
N ILE A 72 -15.42 -6.49 -5.90
CA ILE A 72 -16.75 -6.14 -6.38
C ILE A 72 -16.73 -5.01 -7.39
N GLU A 73 -15.63 -4.27 -7.47
CA GLU A 73 -15.53 -3.15 -8.41
C GLU A 73 -14.06 -2.90 -8.71
N VAL A 74 -13.73 -2.82 -9.98
CA VAL A 74 -12.38 -2.45 -10.41
C VAL A 74 -12.42 -0.99 -10.80
N LEU A 75 -11.54 -0.19 -10.20
CA LEU A 75 -11.44 1.23 -10.50
C LEU A 75 -10.29 1.44 -11.47
N HIS A 76 -10.43 2.44 -12.32
CA HIS A 76 -9.41 2.71 -13.33
C HIS A 76 -8.66 3.96 -12.94
N PRO A 77 -7.39 3.85 -12.54
CA PRO A 77 -6.63 5.02 -12.14
C PRO A 77 -6.49 6.01 -13.29
N ARG A 78 -6.56 7.27 -12.95
CA ARG A 78 -6.40 8.32 -13.95
C ARG A 78 -4.94 8.50 -14.26
N LEU A 79 -4.65 8.62 -15.56
CA LEU A 79 -3.27 8.70 -15.99
C LEU A 79 -2.64 10.07 -15.73
N GLU A 80 -3.46 11.08 -15.52
CA GLU A 80 -2.94 12.42 -15.25
C GLU A 80 -2.61 12.65 -13.78
N SER A 81 -2.69 11.65 -12.94
CA SER A 81 -2.36 11.83 -11.53
C SER A 81 -0.87 12.09 -11.36
N ALA A 82 -0.50 12.56 -10.16
CA ALA A 82 0.92 12.69 -9.82
C ALA A 82 1.62 11.34 -9.96
N PRO A 83 2.91 11.33 -10.26
CA PRO A 83 3.60 10.06 -10.52
C PRO A 83 3.50 9.04 -9.39
N GLU A 84 3.42 9.48 -8.15
CA GLU A 84 3.39 8.56 -7.02
C GLU A 84 1.98 8.29 -6.52
N VAL A 85 0.95 8.69 -7.24
CA VAL A 85 -0.44 8.59 -6.79
C VAL A 85 -1.27 7.78 -7.76
N LEU A 86 -2.02 6.81 -7.24
CA LEU A 86 -3.10 6.18 -7.98
C LEU A 86 -4.39 6.84 -7.53
N PHE A 87 -5.12 7.42 -8.45
CA PHE A 87 -6.33 8.18 -8.19
C PHE A 87 -7.44 7.63 -9.09
N ALA A 88 -8.59 7.37 -8.52
CA ALA A 88 -9.72 6.89 -9.30
C ALA A 88 -11.01 7.31 -8.63
N ARG A 89 -12.05 7.44 -9.43
CA ARG A 89 -13.36 7.76 -8.89
C ARG A 89 -14.07 6.47 -8.52
N ALA A 90 -14.61 6.42 -7.32
CA ALA A 90 -15.34 5.27 -6.85
C ALA A 90 -16.84 5.50 -7.03
N PRO A 91 -17.61 4.44 -7.29
CA PRO A 91 -19.06 4.58 -7.38
C PRO A 91 -19.68 4.73 -6.01
N THR A 92 -20.99 4.96 -6.00
CA THR A 92 -21.75 4.94 -4.77
C THR A 92 -21.71 3.55 -4.17
N LEU A 93 -21.47 3.48 -2.87
CA LEU A 93 -21.38 2.20 -2.17
C LEU A 93 -22.44 2.11 -1.09
N ALA A 94 -23.02 0.92 -0.95
CA ALA A 94 -23.95 0.63 0.11
C ALA A 94 -23.21 0.54 1.46
N PRO A 95 -23.93 0.76 2.56
CA PRO A 95 -23.28 0.61 3.87
C PRO A 95 -22.66 -0.76 4.06
N GLY A 96 -21.55 -0.82 4.74
CA GLY A 96 -20.88 -2.08 5.01
C GLY A 96 -19.38 -1.90 5.14
N ARG A 97 -18.71 -3.01 5.28
CA ARG A 97 -17.26 -3.03 5.40
C ARG A 97 -16.65 -3.40 4.06
N TYR A 98 -15.60 -2.68 3.71
CA TYR A 98 -14.91 -2.86 2.44
C TYR A 98 -13.42 -2.74 2.65
N SER A 99 -12.66 -3.03 1.61
CA SER A 99 -11.26 -2.65 1.57
C SER A 99 -10.93 -2.13 0.19
N LEU A 100 -10.01 -1.18 0.15
CA LEU A 100 -9.47 -0.67 -1.10
C LEU A 100 -8.21 -1.45 -1.38
N HIS A 101 -8.25 -2.25 -2.44
CA HIS A 101 -7.12 -3.06 -2.85
C HIS A 101 -6.33 -2.30 -3.89
N TRP A 102 -5.03 -2.16 -3.67
CA TRP A 102 -4.16 -1.52 -4.65
C TRP A 102 -3.16 -2.54 -5.16
N LEU A 103 -2.90 -2.46 -6.44
CA LEU A 103 -1.93 -3.31 -7.10
C LEU A 103 -1.02 -2.42 -7.93
N VAL A 104 0.27 -2.49 -7.68
CA VAL A 104 1.27 -1.73 -8.43
C VAL A 104 2.03 -2.70 -9.30
N GLY A 105 1.96 -2.48 -10.61
CA GLY A 105 2.67 -3.32 -11.55
C GLY A 105 4.15 -3.03 -11.55
N GLY A 106 4.86 -3.88 -12.22
CA GLY A 106 6.30 -3.75 -12.31
C GLY A 106 6.98 -5.00 -11.82
N SER A 107 8.26 -4.87 -11.57
CA SER A 107 9.07 -6.00 -11.14
C SER A 107 9.96 -5.53 -9.99
N PRO A 108 9.64 -5.94 -8.78
CA PRO A 108 8.53 -6.83 -8.42
C PRO A 108 7.21 -6.08 -8.36
N GLN A 109 6.13 -6.85 -8.50
CA GLN A 109 4.79 -6.36 -8.33
C GLN A 109 4.49 -6.27 -6.84
N ALA A 110 3.66 -5.31 -6.45
CA ALA A 110 3.30 -5.12 -5.05
C ALA A 110 1.81 -4.90 -4.93
N ASP A 111 1.23 -5.28 -3.80
CA ASP A 111 -0.19 -5.03 -3.56
C ASP A 111 -0.46 -4.93 -2.06
N GLY A 112 -1.63 -4.41 -1.74
CA GLY A 112 -2.05 -4.29 -0.36
C GLY A 112 -3.51 -3.91 -0.28
N GLU A 113 -4.02 -3.81 0.95
CA GLU A 113 -5.42 -3.48 1.19
C GLU A 113 -5.54 -2.44 2.29
N ILE A 114 -6.50 -1.56 2.12
CA ILE A 114 -6.80 -0.50 3.08
C ILE A 114 -8.25 -0.69 3.50
N PRO A 115 -8.51 -1.15 4.71
CA PRO A 115 -9.90 -1.38 5.15
C PRO A 115 -10.61 -0.07 5.47
N PHE A 116 -11.89 -0.02 5.14
CA PHE A 116 -12.72 1.13 5.47
C PHE A 116 -14.17 0.67 5.59
N THR A 117 -15.00 1.54 6.14
CA THR A 117 -16.41 1.26 6.34
C THR A 117 -17.23 2.36 5.71
N VAL A 118 -18.32 1.98 5.07
CA VAL A 118 -19.32 2.92 4.59
C VAL A 118 -20.44 2.92 5.61
N GLY A 119 -20.70 4.09 6.18
CA GLY A 119 -21.75 4.23 7.18
C GLY A 119 -23.11 4.24 6.54
N SER A 120 -24.11 3.98 7.38
CA SER A 120 -25.47 4.00 6.89
C SER A 120 -25.96 5.42 6.74
N GLY A 121 -25.29 6.35 6.80
CA GLY A 121 -25.46 7.60 6.51
C GLY A 121 -26.65 8.27 6.45
N SER A 122 -27.04 8.62 6.64
CA SER A 122 -28.05 9.41 6.59
C SER A 122 -27.86 10.72 6.38
#